data_e32795ccc45711e5ee1bcd6163370851
#
_entry.id   e32795ccc45711e5ee1bcd6163370851
#
_cell.length_a   1.000
_cell.length_b   1.000
_cell.length_c   1.000
_cell.angle_alpha   90.00
_cell.angle_beta   90.00
_cell.angle_gamma   90.00
#
_symmetry.space_group_name_H-M   'P 1'
#
loop_
_entity.id
_entity.type
_entity.pdbx_description
1 polymer ?
#
loop_
_entity_poly.entity_id
_entity_poly.type
_entity_poly.pdbx_seq_one_letter_code
_entity_poly.pdbx_strand_id
1 'polypeptide(L)'
;QAVVPFLLPACKAIFIGDVSVGKTSLVNRFCHESFDGDYTATIGLDFEVERFQILSQAYSLQIWDTAGHERFKCIAQSYYRNASVVVVAFDMTRPETLLNGKRWLDEALRLNTGPVLKFLVGTKKDLLVSKALN
;
A
#
# COMPACT_ATOMS: atom_id res chain seq x y z
N GLN A 1 17.08 11.61 -30.89
CA GLN A 1 17.08 10.98 -29.82
C GLN A 1 15.83 10.73 -29.09
N ALA A 2 15.01 9.80 -29.50
CA ALA A 2 13.78 9.46 -28.85
C ALA A 2 14.10 8.66 -27.59
N VAL A 3 13.90 9.27 -26.46
CA VAL A 3 13.88 8.53 -25.22
C VAL A 3 12.52 7.87 -25.15
N VAL A 4 12.51 6.58 -24.99
CA VAL A 4 11.29 5.81 -24.92
C VAL A 4 10.91 5.67 -23.45
N PRO A 5 10.03 6.55 -22.92
CA PRO A 5 9.76 6.61 -21.49
C PRO A 5 9.11 5.34 -20.94
N PHE A 6 8.50 4.55 -21.79
CA PHE A 6 7.88 3.30 -21.37
C PHE A 6 8.89 2.15 -21.18
N LEU A 7 10.16 2.39 -21.47
CA LEU A 7 11.21 1.39 -21.21
C LEU A 7 11.79 1.52 -19.80
N LEU A 8 11.31 2.44 -18.98
CA LEU A 8 11.73 2.52 -17.60
C LEU A 8 11.28 1.27 -16.86
N PRO A 9 12.17 0.63 -16.10
CA PRO A 9 11.76 -0.46 -15.24
C PRO A 9 10.62 -0.02 -14.34
N ALA A 10 9.55 -0.76 -14.34
CA ALA A 10 8.36 -0.43 -13.56
C ALA A 10 8.10 -1.51 -12.52
N CYS A 11 7.72 -1.08 -11.34
CA CYS A 11 7.38 -1.96 -10.24
C CYS A 11 6.00 -1.57 -9.73
N LYS A 12 5.14 -2.56 -9.50
CA LYS A 12 3.82 -2.34 -8.93
C LYS A 12 3.85 -2.74 -7.46
N ALA A 13 3.55 -1.79 -6.58
CA ALA A 13 3.40 -2.02 -5.15
C ALA A 13 1.94 -1.82 -4.76
N ILE A 14 1.37 -2.76 -4.04
CA ILE A 14 0.00 -2.66 -3.54
C ILE A 14 0.00 -2.53 -2.03
N PHE A 15 -0.88 -1.67 -1.51
CA PHE A 15 -1.07 -1.46 -0.10
C PHE A 15 -2.42 -2.03 0.30
N ILE A 16 -2.41 -3.02 1.18
CA ILE A 16 -3.60 -3.74 1.61
C ILE A 16 -3.70 -3.73 3.14
N GLY A 17 -4.88 -4.01 3.64
CA GLY A 17 -5.18 -4.01 5.07
C GLY A 17 -6.59 -3.50 5.32
N ASP A 18 -7.01 -3.53 6.59
CA ASP A 18 -8.35 -3.11 6.98
C ASP A 18 -8.59 -1.62 6.76
N VAL A 19 -9.87 -1.25 6.80
CA VAL A 19 -10.30 0.14 6.73
C VAL A 19 -9.68 0.92 7.90
N SER A 20 -9.24 2.13 7.60
CA SER A 20 -8.73 3.10 8.60
C SER A 20 -7.47 2.66 9.34
N VAL A 21 -6.70 1.74 8.79
CA VAL A 21 -5.39 1.42 9.38
C VAL A 21 -4.30 2.42 9.01
N GLY A 22 -4.57 3.30 8.03
CA GLY A 22 -3.63 4.35 7.64
C GLY A 22 -2.92 4.10 6.32
N LYS A 23 -3.46 3.25 5.45
CA LYS A 23 -2.85 2.95 4.14
C LYS A 23 -2.70 4.22 3.30
N THR A 24 -3.78 4.96 3.12
CA THR A 24 -3.77 6.19 2.33
C THR A 24 -2.83 7.23 2.92
N SER A 25 -2.78 7.34 4.24
CA SER A 25 -1.86 8.25 4.92
C SER A 25 -0.41 7.90 4.66
N LEU A 26 -0.07 6.61 4.66
CA LEU A 26 1.28 6.15 4.33
C LEU A 26 1.65 6.50 2.89
N VAL A 27 0.74 6.23 1.96
CA VAL A 27 0.97 6.53 0.55
C VAL A 27 1.12 8.03 0.33
N ASN A 28 0.25 8.83 0.96
CA ASN A 28 0.32 10.28 0.84
C ASN A 28 1.62 10.83 1.42
N ARG A 29 2.05 10.30 2.56
CA ARG A 29 3.31 10.74 3.17
C ARG A 29 4.49 10.43 2.27
N PHE A 30 4.48 9.27 1.66
CA PHE A 30 5.54 8.86 0.75
C PHE A 30 5.56 9.73 -0.51
N CYS A 31 4.38 9.94 -1.12
CA CYS A 31 4.28 10.62 -2.40
C CYS A 31 4.38 12.14 -2.28
N HIS A 32 3.86 12.71 -1.20
CA HIS A 32 3.72 14.17 -1.06
C HIS A 32 4.45 14.74 0.15
N GLU A 33 5.11 13.88 0.91
CA GLU A 33 5.81 14.26 2.15
C GLU A 33 4.92 15.04 3.12
N SER A 34 3.61 14.83 3.04
CA SER A 34 2.64 15.56 3.87
C SER A 34 1.71 14.60 4.57
N PHE A 35 1.29 15.00 5.77
CA PHE A 35 0.21 14.36 6.48
C PHE A 35 -1.01 15.26 6.38
N ASP A 36 -2.04 14.75 5.71
CA ASP A 36 -3.29 15.48 5.60
C ASP A 36 -4.28 14.87 6.58
N GLY A 37 -4.77 15.68 7.51
CA GLY A 37 -5.75 15.23 8.47
C GLY A 37 -7.14 15.02 7.88
N ASP A 38 -7.38 15.54 6.69
CA ASP A 38 -8.66 15.37 6.01
C ASP A 38 -8.64 14.08 5.20
N TYR A 39 -8.97 12.98 5.88
CA TYR A 39 -9.06 11.70 5.22
C TYR A 39 -10.32 11.63 4.38
N THR A 40 -10.16 11.54 3.07
CA THR A 40 -11.23 11.18 2.16
C THR A 40 -10.97 9.77 1.66
N ALA A 41 -11.98 8.92 1.74
CA ALA A 41 -11.85 7.57 1.23
C ALA A 41 -11.56 7.61 -0.27
N THR A 42 -10.50 6.93 -0.68
CA THR A 42 -10.18 6.80 -2.10
C THR A 42 -11.23 5.92 -2.75
N ILE A 43 -11.89 6.43 -3.77
CA ILE A 43 -12.89 5.70 -4.52
C ILE A 43 -12.35 5.47 -5.92
N GLY A 44 -12.24 4.20 -6.31
CA GLY A 44 -11.75 3.83 -7.63
C GLY A 44 -10.38 3.18 -7.60
N LEU A 45 -9.92 2.77 -8.75
CA LEU A 45 -8.59 2.16 -8.90
C LEU A 45 -7.57 3.27 -9.06
N ASP A 46 -7.28 3.95 -7.97
CA ASP A 46 -6.29 5.01 -8.01
C ASP A 46 -4.91 4.45 -7.71
N PHE A 47 -3.99 4.72 -8.58
CA PHE A 47 -2.60 4.46 -8.30
C PHE A 47 -1.81 5.73 -8.58
N GLU A 48 -0.74 5.90 -7.83
CA GLU A 48 0.20 6.99 -8.04
C GLU A 48 1.47 6.44 -8.64
N VAL A 49 2.13 7.26 -9.47
CA VAL A 49 3.38 6.88 -10.10
C VAL A 49 4.47 7.78 -9.56
N GLU A 50 5.46 7.18 -8.90
CA GLU A 50 6.64 7.87 -8.44
C GLU A 50 7.85 7.42 -9.24
N ARG A 51 8.71 8.35 -9.59
CA ARG A 51 9.92 8.08 -10.33
C ARG A 51 11.12 8.25 -9.43
N PHE A 52 12.02 7.28 -9.49
CA PHE A 52 13.23 7.27 -8.69
C PHE A 52 14.44 7.09 -9.57
N GLN A 53 15.57 7.59 -9.08
CA GLN A 53 16.86 7.33 -9.68
C GLN A 53 17.72 6.63 -8.64
N ILE A 54 18.11 5.40 -8.92
CA ILE A 54 18.95 4.60 -8.02
C ILE A 54 20.19 4.18 -8.82
N LEU A 55 21.36 4.56 -8.34
CA LEU A 55 22.63 4.24 -9.01
C LEU A 55 22.60 4.63 -10.49
N SER A 56 22.10 5.83 -10.76
CA SER A 56 21.99 6.41 -12.10
C SER A 56 20.98 5.70 -13.02
N GLN A 57 20.22 4.75 -12.49
CA GLN A 57 19.16 4.09 -13.23
C GLN A 57 17.80 4.65 -12.81
N ALA A 58 17.00 5.05 -13.78
CA ALA A 58 15.65 5.55 -13.51
C ALA A 58 14.67 4.37 -13.34
N TYR A 59 13.78 4.49 -12.36
CA TYR A 59 12.75 3.51 -12.07
C TYR A 59 11.41 4.19 -11.92
N SER A 60 10.36 3.47 -12.24
CA SER A 60 8.98 3.92 -12.06
C SER A 60 8.31 2.99 -11.05
N LEU A 61 7.71 3.57 -10.00
CA LEU A 61 6.98 2.82 -8.99
C LEU A 61 5.51 3.18 -9.07
N GLN A 62 4.66 2.20 -9.33
CA GLN A 62 3.21 2.36 -9.26
C GLN A 62 2.76 1.96 -7.87
N ILE A 63 2.09 2.85 -7.18
CA ILE A 63 1.61 2.62 -5.81
C ILE A 63 0.09 2.54 -5.84
N TRP A 64 -0.43 1.36 -5.54
CA TRP A 64 -1.87 1.09 -5.56
C TRP A 64 -2.40 1.01 -4.14
N ASP A 65 -3.38 1.83 -3.82
CA ASP A 65 -4.00 1.92 -2.50
C ASP A 65 -5.43 1.40 -2.59
N THR A 66 -5.77 0.45 -1.72
CA THR A 66 -7.10 -0.14 -1.70
C THR A 66 -8.11 0.64 -0.87
N ALA A 67 -7.75 1.80 -0.33
CA ALA A 67 -8.56 2.54 0.62
C ALA A 67 -10.01 2.70 0.13
N GLY A 68 -10.95 2.21 0.92
CA GLY A 68 -12.37 2.23 0.61
C GLY A 68 -12.91 0.96 -0.01
N HIS A 69 -12.09 0.21 -0.73
CA HIS A 69 -12.55 -1.02 -1.40
C HIS A 69 -12.69 -2.19 -0.42
N GLU A 70 -11.89 -2.22 0.62
CA GLU A 70 -11.93 -3.27 1.63
C GLU A 70 -13.26 -3.30 2.38
N ARG A 71 -14.03 -2.21 2.35
CA ARG A 71 -15.37 -2.17 2.97
C ARG A 71 -16.32 -3.15 2.33
N PHE A 72 -16.14 -3.42 1.06
CA PHE A 72 -17.00 -4.30 0.30
C PHE A 72 -16.54 -5.75 0.35
N LYS A 73 -15.43 -6.01 1.05
CA LYS A 73 -14.79 -7.34 1.14
C LYS A 73 -14.54 -7.95 -0.24
N CYS A 74 -14.48 -7.11 -1.25
CA CYS A 74 -14.28 -7.52 -2.62
C CYS A 74 -13.38 -6.51 -3.30
N ILE A 75 -12.14 -6.92 -3.52
CA ILE A 75 -11.17 -6.11 -4.25
C ILE A 75 -11.02 -6.73 -5.62
N ALA A 76 -11.11 -5.91 -6.66
CA ALA A 76 -11.01 -6.39 -8.02
C ALA A 76 -9.70 -7.16 -8.23
N GLN A 77 -9.79 -8.30 -8.91
CA GLN A 77 -8.64 -9.14 -9.18
C GLN A 77 -7.52 -8.37 -9.90
N SER A 78 -7.90 -7.42 -10.77
CA SER A 78 -6.93 -6.59 -11.47
C SER A 78 -6.04 -5.77 -10.54
N TYR A 79 -6.53 -5.47 -9.32
CA TYR A 79 -5.76 -4.74 -8.33
C TYR A 79 -4.52 -5.54 -7.89
N TYR A 80 -4.69 -6.83 -7.68
CA TYR A 80 -3.61 -7.70 -7.20
C TYR A 80 -2.65 -8.14 -8.29
N ARG A 81 -3.11 -8.14 -9.54
CA ARG A 81 -2.36 -8.73 -10.65
C ARG A 81 -1.04 -8.03 -10.90
N ASN A 82 0.01 -8.84 -11.08
CA ASN A 82 1.36 -8.36 -11.40
C ASN A 82 1.98 -7.47 -10.35
N ALA A 83 1.55 -7.58 -9.10
CA ALA A 83 2.21 -6.87 -8.01
C ALA A 83 3.56 -7.51 -7.72
N SER A 84 4.59 -6.68 -7.64
CA SER A 84 5.94 -7.12 -7.26
C SER A 84 6.17 -6.95 -5.77
N VAL A 85 5.44 -6.03 -5.15
CA VAL A 85 5.56 -5.71 -3.74
C VAL A 85 4.17 -5.64 -3.13
N VAL A 86 4.00 -6.29 -1.99
CA VAL A 86 2.77 -6.23 -1.21
C VAL A 86 3.11 -5.68 0.17
N VAL A 87 2.48 -4.57 0.52
CA VAL A 87 2.61 -3.95 1.83
C VAL A 87 1.31 -4.16 2.59
N VAL A 88 1.38 -4.90 3.68
CA VAL A 88 0.23 -5.12 4.57
C VAL A 88 0.33 -4.14 5.72
N ALA A 89 -0.65 -3.26 5.84
CA ALA A 89 -0.71 -2.30 6.92
C ALA A 89 -1.71 -2.76 7.98
N PHE A 90 -1.34 -2.60 9.26
CA PHE A 90 -2.24 -2.87 10.37
C PHE A 90 -2.09 -1.77 11.40
N ASP A 91 -3.14 -1.56 12.16
CA ASP A 91 -3.20 -0.56 13.22
C ASP A 91 -2.70 -1.21 14.52
N MET A 92 -1.59 -0.72 15.05
CA MET A 92 -0.98 -1.29 16.25
C MET A 92 -1.86 -1.13 17.49
N THR A 93 -2.85 -0.23 17.44
CA THR A 93 -3.82 -0.05 18.55
C THR A 93 -5.00 -1.00 18.46
N ARG A 94 -5.15 -1.72 17.34
CA ARG A 94 -6.26 -2.65 17.12
C ARG A 94 -5.71 -4.00 16.64
N PRO A 95 -5.47 -4.95 17.56
CA PRO A 95 -4.83 -6.24 17.22
C PRO A 95 -5.57 -7.04 16.15
N GLU A 96 -6.89 -6.89 16.05
CA GLU A 96 -7.68 -7.57 15.03
C GLU A 96 -7.27 -7.20 13.61
N THR A 97 -6.72 -6.00 13.42
CA THR A 97 -6.30 -5.57 12.08
C THR A 97 -5.06 -6.33 11.62
N LEU A 98 -4.24 -6.82 12.54
CA LEU A 98 -3.10 -7.69 12.20
C LEU A 98 -3.59 -9.06 11.72
N LEU A 99 -4.56 -9.65 12.40
CA LEU A 99 -5.14 -10.92 12.00
C LEU A 99 -5.82 -10.82 10.64
N ASN A 100 -6.56 -9.74 10.43
CA ASN A 100 -7.22 -9.49 9.15
C ASN A 100 -6.20 -9.20 8.05
N GLY A 101 -5.08 -8.59 8.41
CA GLY A 101 -3.98 -8.36 7.48
C GLY A 101 -3.46 -9.65 6.85
N LYS A 102 -3.42 -10.73 7.63
CA LYS A 102 -3.02 -12.02 7.10
C LYS A 102 -3.97 -12.50 6.02
N ARG A 103 -5.27 -12.30 6.20
CA ARG A 103 -6.26 -12.67 5.19
C ARG A 103 -6.07 -11.90 3.90
N TRP A 104 -5.83 -10.59 4.03
CA TRP A 104 -5.56 -9.75 2.86
C TRP A 104 -4.31 -10.22 2.12
N LEU A 105 -3.27 -10.57 2.87
CA LEU A 105 -2.04 -11.08 2.27
C LEU A 105 -2.27 -12.42 1.56
N ASP A 106 -2.97 -13.35 2.19
CA ASP A 106 -3.26 -14.64 1.60
C ASP A 106 -4.04 -14.47 0.29
N GLU A 107 -4.99 -13.56 0.25
CA GLU A 107 -5.74 -13.26 -0.96
C GLU A 107 -4.84 -12.69 -2.06
N ALA A 108 -3.99 -11.74 -1.70
CA ALA A 108 -3.08 -11.13 -2.65
C ALA A 108 -2.11 -12.16 -3.26
N LEU A 109 -1.58 -13.04 -2.42
CA LEU A 109 -0.65 -14.08 -2.88
C LEU A 109 -1.35 -15.12 -3.75
N ARG A 110 -2.60 -15.45 -3.44
CA ARG A 110 -3.37 -16.39 -4.24
C ARG A 110 -3.62 -15.87 -5.65
N LEU A 111 -3.80 -14.56 -5.79
CA LEU A 111 -4.13 -13.92 -7.06
C LEU A 111 -2.90 -13.47 -7.85
N ASN A 112 -1.71 -13.68 -7.31
CA ASN A 112 -0.46 -13.40 -7.99
C ASN A 112 0.26 -14.70 -8.30
N THR A 113 0.84 -14.78 -9.49
CA THR A 113 1.54 -15.97 -9.95
C THR A 113 3.05 -15.84 -9.89
N GLY A 114 3.57 -14.63 -9.71
CA GLY A 114 5.00 -14.37 -9.68
C GLY A 114 5.54 -14.18 -8.26
N PRO A 115 6.85 -14.00 -8.14
CA PRO A 115 7.47 -13.72 -6.85
C PRO A 115 7.05 -12.34 -6.34
N VAL A 116 6.81 -12.24 -5.04
CA VAL A 116 6.32 -11.02 -4.40
C VAL A 116 7.17 -10.74 -3.17
N LEU A 117 7.66 -9.50 -3.06
CA LEU A 117 8.26 -9.01 -1.83
C LEU A 117 7.13 -8.59 -0.89
N LYS A 118 7.22 -9.02 0.36
CA LYS A 118 6.17 -8.79 1.36
C LYS A 118 6.70 -7.94 2.49
N PHE A 119 5.93 -6.90 2.85
CA PHE A 119 6.25 -6.03 3.98
C PHE A 119 5.05 -5.93 4.89
N LEU A 120 5.30 -5.98 6.19
CA LEU A 120 4.28 -5.80 7.21
C LEU A 120 4.57 -4.50 7.94
N VAL A 121 3.61 -3.58 7.93
CA VAL A 121 3.80 -2.25 8.50
C VAL A 121 2.75 -2.00 9.58
N GLY A 122 3.22 -1.77 10.80
CA GLY A 122 2.36 -1.35 11.91
C GLY A 122 2.28 0.17 11.95
N THR A 123 1.06 0.67 12.01
CA THR A 123 0.77 2.11 12.05
C THR A 123 0.35 2.55 13.44
N LYS A 124 0.33 3.85 13.66
CA LYS A 124 -0.17 4.51 14.88
C LYS A 124 0.64 4.11 16.13
N LYS A 125 1.93 3.88 15.96
CA LYS A 125 2.81 3.53 17.07
C LYS A 125 2.81 4.60 18.18
N ASP A 126 2.67 5.85 17.79
CA ASP A 126 2.60 6.99 18.70
C ASP A 126 1.46 6.86 19.71
N LEU A 127 0.35 6.23 19.31
CA LEU A 127 -0.81 6.06 20.17
C LEU A 127 -0.61 4.92 21.21
N LEU A 128 0.33 4.03 20.99
CA LEU A 128 0.64 2.96 21.96
C LEU A 128 1.26 3.51 23.23
N VAL A 129 2.10 4.53 23.11
CA VAL A 129 2.77 5.13 24.27
C VAL A 129 1.72 5.71 25.23
N SER A 130 0.68 6.34 24.71
CA SER A 130 -0.42 6.88 25.50
C SER A 130 -1.16 5.78 26.26
N LYS A 131 -1.35 4.62 25.66
CA LYS A 131 -2.04 3.49 26.28
C LYS A 131 -1.19 2.82 27.36
N ALA A 132 0.11 2.76 27.18
CA ALA A 132 1.01 2.13 28.13
C ALA A 132 1.18 2.95 29.41
N LEU A 133 0.90 4.25 29.36
CA LEU A 133 1.02 5.16 30.51
C LEU A 133 -0.28 5.28 31.32
N ASN A 134 -1.35 4.74 30.83
CA ASN A 134 -2.63 4.68 31.49
C ASN A 134 -2.89 3.26 31.99
#